data_f53a5e9e140c24e8f650fd2a2b88fa29
#
_entry.id   f53a5e9e140c24e8f650fd2a2b88fa29
#
_cell.length_a   1.000
_cell.length_b   1.000
_cell.length_c   1.000
_cell.angle_alpha   90.00
_cell.angle_beta   90.00
_cell.angle_gamma   90.00
#
_symmetry.space_group_name_H-M   'P 1'
#
loop_
_entity.id
_entity.type
_entity.pdbx_description
1 polymer ?
#
loop_
_entity_poly.entity_id
_entity_poly.type
_entity_poly.pdbx_seq_one_letter_code
_entity_poly.pdbx_strand_id
1 'polypeptide(L)'
;MQLTHAAIDLNHMRTMQTQAASYRHDMRHHFTYLQALAGTGNLDKIQEYIQTAQSDLDAITPKRFCSNELINLLLSAYDTKAESEGISLLVQASIPAELPLSDTKLCAILSNALENALHASIDTEEKFIQVQLAERNQTLLIQISNPFIGTVAFQNGLPVSTQAGHGFGTKNIAAITDSYHGQFQFFAKDEIFTVRVLLPLVET
;
A
#
# COMPACT_ATOMS: atom_id res chain seq x y z
N MET A 1 -5.08 26.50 26.39
CA MET A 1 -5.23 25.76 25.15
C MET A 1 -4.58 26.41 23.93
N GLN A 2 -4.80 27.71 23.64
CA GLN A 2 -4.22 28.39 22.47
C GLN A 2 -2.68 28.46 22.46
N LEU A 3 -2.03 28.66 23.62
CA LEU A 3 -0.56 28.72 23.73
C LEU A 3 0.13 27.37 23.45
N THR A 4 -0.54 26.26 23.72
CA THR A 4 0.01 24.92 23.47
C THR A 4 -0.01 24.58 21.98
N HIS A 5 -1.05 25.00 21.24
CA HIS A 5 -1.13 24.85 19.78
C HIS A 5 -0.08 25.68 19.05
N ALA A 6 0.09 26.95 19.45
CA ALA A 6 1.10 27.82 18.86
C ALA A 6 2.54 27.30 19.09
N ALA A 7 2.82 26.66 20.22
CA ALA A 7 4.12 26.05 20.48
C ALA A 7 4.36 24.80 19.62
N ILE A 8 3.33 23.99 19.38
CA ILE A 8 3.39 22.82 18.51
C ILE A 8 3.62 23.25 17.06
N ASP A 9 2.88 24.27 16.59
CA ASP A 9 3.02 24.82 15.24
C ASP A 9 4.42 25.40 15.00
N LEU A 10 4.96 26.15 15.98
CA LEU A 10 6.34 26.67 15.92
C LEU A 10 7.39 25.56 15.86
N ASN A 11 7.23 24.49 16.64
CA ASN A 11 8.13 23.35 16.57
C ASN A 11 8.03 22.62 15.22
N HIS A 12 6.83 22.46 14.69
CA HIS A 12 6.63 21.87 13.37
C HIS A 12 7.29 22.72 12.26
N MET A 13 7.12 24.03 12.29
CA MET A 13 7.81 24.96 11.38
C MET A 13 9.34 24.89 11.48
N ARG A 14 9.88 24.82 12.68
CA ARG A 14 11.33 24.68 12.89
C ARG A 14 11.86 23.36 12.33
N THR A 15 11.15 22.27 12.56
CA THR A 15 11.51 20.95 12.01
C THR A 15 11.52 20.99 10.50
N MET A 16 10.48 21.55 9.86
CA MET A 16 10.42 21.71 8.42
C MET A 16 11.55 22.60 7.86
N GLN A 17 11.88 23.70 8.54
CA GLN A 17 13.00 24.55 8.14
C GLN A 17 14.35 23.82 8.24
N THR A 18 14.56 23.03 9.29
CA THR A 18 15.79 22.25 9.46
C THR A 18 15.90 21.17 8.39
N GLN A 19 14.81 20.46 8.09
CA GLN A 19 14.77 19.47 7.03
C GLN A 19 15.03 20.10 5.65
N ALA A 20 14.41 21.25 5.35
CA ALA A 20 14.64 21.98 4.12
C ALA A 20 16.09 22.50 4.01
N ALA A 21 16.73 22.88 5.11
CA ALA A 21 18.13 23.29 5.13
C ALA A 21 19.06 22.11 4.85
N SER A 22 18.82 20.96 5.47
CA SER A 22 19.56 19.72 5.22
C SER A 22 19.44 19.30 3.77
N TYR A 23 18.22 19.24 3.25
CA TYR A 23 17.97 18.88 1.84
C TYR A 23 18.72 19.79 0.85
N ARG A 24 18.71 21.14 1.10
CA ARG A 24 19.47 22.07 0.25
C ARG A 24 20.99 21.84 0.32
N HIS A 25 21.49 21.49 1.49
CA HIS A 25 22.91 21.17 1.69
C HIS A 25 23.30 19.93 0.88
N ASP A 26 22.53 18.87 0.99
CA ASP A 26 22.78 17.60 0.31
C ASP A 26 22.67 17.77 -1.23
N MET A 27 21.67 18.49 -1.71
CA MET A 27 21.54 18.84 -3.13
C MET A 27 22.75 19.63 -3.65
N ARG A 28 23.29 20.53 -2.84
CA ARG A 28 24.50 21.29 -3.24
C ARG A 28 25.71 20.36 -3.39
N HIS A 29 25.86 19.36 -2.53
CA HIS A 29 26.92 18.36 -2.63
C HIS A 29 26.78 17.52 -3.91
N HIS A 30 25.56 17.07 -4.22
CA HIS A 30 25.30 16.35 -5.47
C HIS A 30 25.68 17.17 -6.71
N PHE A 31 25.27 18.45 -6.77
CA PHE A 31 25.65 19.33 -7.89
C PHE A 31 27.13 19.61 -7.96
N THR A 32 27.81 19.80 -6.82
CA THR A 32 29.26 20.03 -6.80
C THR A 32 30.01 18.81 -7.33
N TYR A 33 29.58 17.61 -6.95
CA TYR A 33 30.19 16.36 -7.43
C TYR A 33 29.96 16.15 -8.93
N LEU A 34 28.75 16.39 -9.42
CA LEU A 34 28.43 16.34 -10.85
C LEU A 34 29.26 17.35 -11.67
N GLN A 35 29.42 18.58 -11.15
CA GLN A 35 30.29 19.59 -11.80
C GLN A 35 31.75 19.13 -11.88
N ALA A 36 32.27 18.52 -10.82
CA ALA A 36 33.63 18.00 -10.82
C ALA A 36 33.82 16.86 -11.85
N LEU A 37 32.86 15.94 -11.94
CA LEU A 37 32.86 14.87 -12.95
C LEU A 37 32.74 15.42 -14.37
N ALA A 38 31.89 16.42 -14.60
CA ALA A 38 31.75 17.08 -15.89
C ALA A 38 33.04 17.78 -16.33
N GLY A 39 33.74 18.40 -15.38
CA GLY A 39 35.05 19.01 -15.63
C GLY A 39 36.14 18.04 -16.08
N THR A 40 36.00 16.75 -15.73
CA THR A 40 36.90 15.68 -16.18
C THR A 40 36.52 15.05 -17.52
N GLY A 41 35.33 15.39 -18.07
CA GLY A 41 34.79 14.84 -19.31
C GLY A 41 34.37 13.36 -19.21
N ASN A 42 34.23 12.81 -17.99
CA ASN A 42 33.93 11.40 -17.78
C ASN A 42 32.39 11.19 -17.73
N LEU A 43 31.79 11.00 -18.90
CA LEU A 43 30.34 10.84 -19.07
C LEU A 43 29.83 9.56 -18.39
N ASP A 44 30.59 8.46 -18.42
CA ASP A 44 30.17 7.19 -17.83
C ASP A 44 30.03 7.30 -16.32
N LYS A 45 30.97 7.97 -15.64
CA LYS A 45 30.85 8.22 -14.21
C LYS A 45 29.70 9.18 -13.83
N ILE A 46 29.36 10.11 -14.69
CA ILE A 46 28.20 10.99 -14.49
C ILE A 46 26.92 10.16 -14.56
N GLN A 47 26.81 9.26 -15.56
CA GLN A 47 25.64 8.38 -15.71
C GLN A 47 25.51 7.42 -14.53
N GLU A 48 26.60 6.77 -14.12
CA GLU A 48 26.63 5.88 -12.97
C GLU A 48 26.18 6.61 -11.69
N TYR A 49 26.70 7.81 -11.46
CA TYR A 49 26.32 8.59 -10.28
C TYR A 49 24.86 9.02 -10.30
N ILE A 50 24.31 9.45 -11.45
CA ILE A 50 22.91 9.81 -11.58
C ILE A 50 22.02 8.60 -11.32
N GLN A 51 22.35 7.42 -11.84
CA GLN A 51 21.61 6.19 -11.61
C GLN A 51 21.61 5.79 -10.13
N THR A 52 22.76 5.88 -9.46
CA THR A 52 22.87 5.62 -8.03
C THR A 52 22.03 6.60 -7.21
N ALA A 53 22.17 7.90 -7.49
CA ALA A 53 21.41 8.93 -6.79
C ALA A 53 19.89 8.83 -7.03
N GLN A 54 19.46 8.41 -8.21
CA GLN A 54 18.05 8.11 -8.50
C GLN A 54 17.55 6.90 -7.71
N SER A 55 18.32 5.81 -7.68
CA SER A 55 18.01 4.62 -6.91
C SER A 55 17.89 4.93 -5.42
N ASP A 56 18.78 5.77 -4.88
CA ASP A 56 18.75 6.18 -3.47
C ASP A 56 17.50 7.06 -3.18
N LEU A 57 17.13 7.93 -4.11
CA LEU A 57 15.90 8.75 -4.00
C LEU A 57 14.64 7.88 -4.08
N ASP A 58 14.60 6.92 -4.98
CA ASP A 58 13.48 5.99 -5.11
C ASP A 58 13.34 5.11 -3.86
N ALA A 59 14.45 4.70 -3.24
CA ALA A 59 14.45 3.95 -2.00
C ALA A 59 13.95 4.76 -0.79
N ILE A 60 14.12 6.08 -0.80
CA ILE A 60 13.68 6.99 0.29
C ILE A 60 12.25 7.51 0.03
N THR A 61 11.84 7.57 -1.25
CA THR A 61 10.51 8.07 -1.62
C THR A 61 9.48 6.95 -1.48
N PRO A 62 8.50 7.05 -0.57
CA PRO A 62 7.45 6.04 -0.47
C PRO A 62 6.75 5.88 -1.83
N LYS A 63 6.64 4.66 -2.30
CA LYS A 63 5.88 4.35 -3.52
C LYS A 63 4.48 4.95 -3.39
N ARG A 64 4.05 5.76 -4.36
CA ARG A 64 2.71 6.31 -4.37
C ARG A 64 1.80 5.45 -5.23
N PHE A 65 0.93 4.70 -4.60
CA PHE A 65 0.02 3.75 -5.25
C PHE A 65 -1.28 4.41 -5.71
N CYS A 66 -1.78 5.43 -4.96
CA CYS A 66 -3.03 6.11 -5.28
C CYS A 66 -3.09 7.54 -4.71
N SER A 67 -4.17 8.26 -5.05
CA SER A 67 -4.39 9.63 -4.57
C SER A 67 -4.97 9.71 -3.16
N ASN A 68 -5.60 8.63 -2.65
CA ASN A 68 -6.13 8.56 -1.30
C ASN A 68 -4.98 8.32 -0.32
N GLU A 69 -4.72 9.27 0.58
CA GLU A 69 -3.55 9.23 1.46
C GLU A 69 -3.55 8.06 2.44
N LEU A 70 -4.70 7.75 3.01
CA LEU A 70 -4.83 6.67 3.98
C LEU A 70 -4.57 5.30 3.34
N ILE A 71 -5.19 5.05 2.18
CA ILE A 71 -4.99 3.81 1.43
C ILE A 71 -3.54 3.73 0.93
N ASN A 72 -2.98 4.83 0.46
CA ASN A 72 -1.60 4.88 0.04
C ASN A 72 -0.62 4.53 1.17
N LEU A 73 -0.84 5.08 2.37
CA LEU A 73 -0.04 4.77 3.56
C LEU A 73 -0.14 3.28 3.93
N LEU A 74 -1.36 2.74 3.90
CA LEU A 74 -1.59 1.32 4.18
C LEU A 74 -0.88 0.42 3.17
N LEU A 75 -1.05 0.69 1.87
CA LEU A 75 -0.40 -0.08 0.80
C LEU A 75 1.13 0.01 0.88
N SER A 76 1.69 1.18 1.22
CA SER A 76 3.14 1.35 1.41
C SER A 76 3.67 0.51 2.59
N ALA A 77 2.92 0.46 3.70
CA ALA A 77 3.29 -0.37 4.84
C ALA A 77 3.29 -1.87 4.50
N TYR A 78 2.27 -2.32 3.73
CA TYR A 78 2.20 -3.70 3.29
C TYR A 78 3.20 -4.04 2.17
N ASP A 79 3.57 -3.09 1.33
CA ASP A 79 4.65 -3.25 0.34
C ASP A 79 5.98 -3.53 1.03
N THR A 80 6.35 -2.72 2.03
CA THR A 80 7.55 -2.95 2.84
C THR A 80 7.52 -4.32 3.55
N LYS A 81 6.37 -4.71 4.10
CA LYS A 81 6.21 -6.00 4.77
C LYS A 81 6.33 -7.16 3.77
N ALA A 82 5.73 -7.04 2.58
CA ALA A 82 5.81 -8.02 1.51
C ALA A 82 7.26 -8.17 1.00
N GLU A 83 7.95 -7.06 0.77
CA GLU A 83 9.35 -7.07 0.35
C GLU A 83 10.25 -7.79 1.35
N SER A 84 10.03 -7.63 2.66
CA SER A 84 10.79 -8.32 3.71
C SER A 84 10.64 -9.85 3.68
N GLU A 85 9.53 -10.35 3.11
CA GLU A 85 9.22 -11.78 2.94
C GLU A 85 9.53 -12.27 1.50
N GLY A 86 10.08 -11.40 0.66
CA GLY A 86 10.37 -11.68 -0.75
C GLY A 86 9.12 -11.82 -1.61
N ILE A 87 8.01 -11.18 -1.19
CA ILE A 87 6.73 -11.18 -1.90
C ILE A 87 6.60 -9.90 -2.71
N SER A 88 6.23 -10.00 -3.99
CA SER A 88 6.01 -8.86 -4.87
C SER A 88 4.59 -8.33 -4.71
N LEU A 89 4.42 -7.06 -4.29
CA LEU A 89 3.11 -6.39 -4.22
C LEU A 89 2.86 -5.61 -5.51
N LEU A 90 1.88 -6.05 -6.31
CA LEU A 90 1.48 -5.45 -7.58
C LEU A 90 0.18 -4.67 -7.38
N VAL A 91 0.24 -3.34 -7.40
CA VAL A 91 -0.91 -2.48 -7.12
C VAL A 91 -1.38 -1.74 -8.37
N GLN A 92 -2.67 -1.85 -8.66
CA GLN A 92 -3.39 -1.03 -9.63
C GLN A 92 -4.52 -0.31 -8.90
N ALA A 93 -4.34 0.98 -8.63
CA ALA A 93 -5.30 1.77 -7.87
C ALA A 93 -5.72 3.02 -8.66
N SER A 94 -6.99 3.07 -9.03
CA SER A 94 -7.64 4.21 -9.69
C SER A 94 -8.87 4.60 -8.88
N ILE A 95 -8.63 5.36 -7.79
CA ILE A 95 -9.62 5.82 -6.83
C ILE A 95 -9.43 7.31 -6.53
N PRO A 96 -10.48 8.06 -6.21
CA PRO A 96 -10.37 9.46 -5.81
C PRO A 96 -9.63 9.64 -4.49
N ALA A 97 -9.16 10.86 -4.24
CA ALA A 97 -8.47 11.21 -2.99
C ALA A 97 -9.38 11.05 -1.77
N GLU A 98 -10.65 11.36 -1.93
CA GLU A 98 -11.66 11.21 -0.87
C GLU A 98 -12.73 10.20 -1.29
N LEU A 99 -13.12 9.35 -0.37
CA LEU A 99 -14.18 8.36 -0.55
C LEU A 99 -15.26 8.61 0.52
N PRO A 100 -16.56 8.52 0.18
CA PRO A 100 -17.66 8.68 1.15
C PRO A 100 -17.84 7.39 1.98
N LEU A 101 -16.76 6.86 2.51
CA LEU A 101 -16.70 5.65 3.31
C LEU A 101 -15.89 5.92 4.58
N SER A 102 -16.19 5.20 5.65
CA SER A 102 -15.39 5.30 6.88
C SER A 102 -13.97 4.76 6.64
N ASP A 103 -12.98 5.61 6.87
CA ASP A 103 -11.56 5.26 6.80
C ASP A 103 -11.21 4.03 7.64
N THR A 104 -11.73 3.96 8.86
CA THR A 104 -11.50 2.82 9.77
C THR A 104 -12.02 1.51 9.19
N LYS A 105 -13.22 1.54 8.58
CA LYS A 105 -13.83 0.33 8.00
C LYS A 105 -13.11 -0.08 6.72
N LEU A 106 -12.70 0.89 5.90
CA LEU A 106 -11.96 0.64 4.67
C LEU A 106 -10.57 0.06 4.97
N CYS A 107 -9.85 0.64 5.92
CA CYS A 107 -8.61 0.08 6.43
C CYS A 107 -8.79 -1.35 6.97
N ALA A 108 -9.87 -1.62 7.69
CA ALA A 108 -10.13 -2.96 8.22
C ALA A 108 -10.38 -4.00 7.10
N ILE A 109 -11.06 -3.65 6.02
CA ILE A 109 -11.22 -4.55 4.86
C ILE A 109 -9.86 -4.84 4.23
N LEU A 110 -9.11 -3.78 3.88
CA LEU A 110 -7.84 -3.90 3.18
C LEU A 110 -6.79 -4.64 4.03
N SER A 111 -6.64 -4.27 5.30
CA SER A 111 -5.65 -4.93 6.17
C SER A 111 -5.96 -6.41 6.40
N ASN A 112 -7.22 -6.78 6.63
CA ASN A 112 -7.59 -8.20 6.76
C ASN A 112 -7.31 -9.00 5.48
N ALA A 113 -7.59 -8.41 4.31
CA ALA A 113 -7.36 -9.08 3.04
C ALA A 113 -5.86 -9.20 2.71
N LEU A 114 -5.08 -8.13 2.93
CA LEU A 114 -3.62 -8.10 2.71
C LEU A 114 -2.88 -9.02 3.68
N GLU A 115 -3.28 -9.05 4.96
CA GLU A 115 -2.67 -9.95 5.95
C GLU A 115 -2.89 -11.43 5.57
N ASN A 116 -4.11 -11.78 5.15
CA ASN A 116 -4.40 -13.12 4.67
C ASN A 116 -3.58 -13.47 3.41
N ALA A 117 -3.45 -12.53 2.48
CA ALA A 117 -2.68 -12.72 1.26
C ALA A 117 -1.18 -12.91 1.54
N LEU A 118 -0.60 -12.10 2.45
CA LEU A 118 0.79 -12.25 2.89
C LEU A 118 1.04 -13.64 3.47
N HIS A 119 0.23 -14.05 4.45
CA HIS A 119 0.41 -15.34 5.10
C HIS A 119 0.31 -16.52 4.12
N ALA A 120 -0.62 -16.44 3.15
CA ALA A 120 -0.82 -17.51 2.17
C ALA A 120 0.31 -17.59 1.14
N SER A 121 1.01 -16.46 0.85
CA SER A 121 2.04 -16.38 -0.20
C SER A 121 3.44 -16.72 0.29
N ILE A 122 3.70 -16.80 1.61
CA ILE A 122 5.05 -17.01 2.17
C ILE A 122 5.68 -18.29 1.65
N ASP A 123 4.92 -19.38 1.62
CA ASP A 123 5.42 -20.72 1.30
C ASP A 123 5.21 -21.12 -0.17
N THR A 124 4.66 -20.24 -1.01
CA THR A 124 4.43 -20.51 -2.44
C THR A 124 5.70 -20.34 -3.27
N GLU A 125 5.78 -21.01 -4.41
CA GLU A 125 6.91 -20.85 -5.35
C GLU A 125 6.89 -19.46 -5.99
N GLU A 126 5.74 -19.04 -6.51
CA GLU A 126 5.52 -17.70 -7.03
C GLU A 126 4.97 -16.82 -5.90
N LYS A 127 5.75 -15.85 -5.45
CA LYS A 127 5.42 -14.98 -4.33
C LYS A 127 4.94 -13.63 -4.83
N PHE A 128 3.63 -13.47 -4.94
CA PHE A 128 3.06 -12.18 -5.32
C PHE A 128 1.69 -11.93 -4.65
N ILE A 129 1.34 -10.66 -4.55
CA ILE A 129 0.01 -10.20 -4.17
C ILE A 129 -0.41 -9.15 -5.19
N GLN A 130 -1.57 -9.35 -5.82
CA GLN A 130 -2.16 -8.38 -6.72
C GLN A 130 -3.28 -7.64 -6.02
N VAL A 131 -3.22 -6.31 -6.04
CA VAL A 131 -4.23 -5.42 -5.48
C VAL A 131 -4.83 -4.59 -6.61
N GLN A 132 -6.13 -4.64 -6.77
CA GLN A 132 -6.87 -3.81 -7.68
C GLN A 132 -7.90 -2.99 -6.91
N LEU A 133 -7.79 -1.67 -6.99
CA LEU A 133 -8.74 -0.71 -6.44
C LEU A 133 -9.26 0.15 -7.59
N ALA A 134 -10.56 0.20 -7.79
CA ALA A 134 -11.16 1.02 -8.83
C ALA A 134 -12.51 1.58 -8.38
N GLU A 135 -12.74 2.84 -8.70
CA GLU A 135 -14.06 3.45 -8.58
C GLU A 135 -14.72 3.46 -9.96
N ARG A 136 -15.91 2.85 -10.05
CA ARG A 136 -16.75 2.89 -11.25
C ARG A 136 -18.23 2.97 -10.86
N ASN A 137 -18.95 3.87 -11.49
CA ASN A 137 -20.41 4.01 -11.31
C ASN A 137 -20.81 4.08 -9.83
N GLN A 138 -20.13 4.91 -9.05
CA GLN A 138 -20.37 5.08 -7.62
C GLN A 138 -20.25 3.77 -6.82
N THR A 139 -19.35 2.91 -7.26
CA THR A 139 -19.04 1.66 -6.58
C THR A 139 -17.52 1.50 -6.50
N LEU A 140 -17.00 1.28 -5.29
CA LEU A 140 -15.61 0.92 -5.06
C LEU A 140 -15.44 -0.58 -5.22
N LEU A 141 -14.61 -0.99 -6.17
CA LEU A 141 -14.08 -2.34 -6.28
C LEU A 141 -12.79 -2.45 -5.48
N ILE A 142 -12.72 -3.43 -4.60
CA ILE A 142 -11.50 -3.90 -3.94
C ILE A 142 -11.32 -5.35 -4.35
N GLN A 143 -10.22 -5.67 -5.02
CA GLN A 143 -9.87 -7.05 -5.33
C GLN A 143 -8.43 -7.30 -4.92
N ILE A 144 -8.21 -8.38 -4.17
CA ILE A 144 -6.89 -8.81 -3.73
C ILE A 144 -6.76 -10.29 -4.08
N SER A 145 -5.71 -10.62 -4.82
CA SER A 145 -5.45 -11.98 -5.31
C SER A 145 -4.03 -12.37 -4.95
N ASN A 146 -3.86 -13.61 -4.53
CA ASN A 146 -2.56 -14.16 -4.14
C ASN A 146 -2.50 -15.67 -4.41
N PRO A 147 -1.32 -16.24 -4.67
CA PRO A 147 -1.15 -17.69 -4.70
C PRO A 147 -1.34 -18.29 -3.31
N PHE A 148 -1.69 -19.58 -3.28
CA PHE A 148 -1.81 -20.35 -2.05
C PHE A 148 -1.46 -21.81 -2.29
N ILE A 149 -1.15 -22.56 -1.21
CA ILE A 149 -0.85 -23.98 -1.27
C ILE A 149 -2.02 -24.76 -0.64
N GLY A 150 -2.38 -25.87 -1.25
CA GLY A 150 -3.39 -26.79 -0.75
C GLY A 150 -4.79 -26.50 -1.26
N THR A 151 -5.80 -26.73 -0.41
CA THR A 151 -7.21 -26.56 -0.78
C THR A 151 -7.93 -25.64 0.18
N VAL A 152 -8.78 -24.77 -0.35
CA VAL A 152 -9.65 -23.88 0.43
C VAL A 152 -11.06 -24.45 0.43
N ALA A 153 -11.56 -24.80 1.62
CA ALA A 153 -12.96 -25.16 1.80
C ALA A 153 -13.80 -23.90 2.02
N PHE A 154 -15.02 -23.90 1.50
CA PHE A 154 -15.96 -22.78 1.67
C PHE A 154 -17.22 -23.25 2.38
N GLN A 155 -17.71 -22.46 3.33
CA GLN A 155 -18.99 -22.65 4.01
C GLN A 155 -19.77 -21.34 4.00
N ASN A 156 -20.97 -21.34 3.45
CA ASN A 156 -21.79 -20.12 3.27
C ASN A 156 -21.06 -18.98 2.56
N GLY A 157 -20.25 -19.28 1.55
CA GLY A 157 -19.47 -18.31 0.77
C GLY A 157 -18.22 -17.75 1.46
N LEU A 158 -17.93 -18.19 2.70
CA LEU A 158 -16.73 -17.80 3.44
C LEU A 158 -15.71 -18.94 3.45
N PRO A 159 -14.41 -18.63 3.33
CA PRO A 159 -13.37 -19.65 3.47
C PRO A 159 -13.31 -20.14 4.91
N VAL A 160 -13.15 -21.45 5.08
CA VAL A 160 -13.00 -22.11 6.39
C VAL A 160 -11.53 -22.32 6.67
N SER A 161 -11.03 -21.70 7.75
CA SER A 161 -9.68 -21.97 8.22
C SER A 161 -9.63 -23.23 9.06
N THR A 162 -8.64 -24.07 8.81
CA THR A 162 -8.34 -25.26 9.62
C THR A 162 -7.48 -24.93 10.85
N GLN A 163 -6.91 -23.72 10.93
CA GLN A 163 -6.06 -23.26 12.03
C GLN A 163 -6.89 -22.53 13.09
N ALA A 164 -6.71 -22.91 14.36
CA ALA A 164 -7.35 -22.24 15.49
C ALA A 164 -6.91 -20.77 15.57
N GLY A 165 -7.86 -19.84 15.64
CA GLY A 165 -7.61 -18.39 15.66
C GLY A 165 -7.60 -17.71 14.29
N HIS A 166 -7.66 -18.44 13.18
CA HIS A 166 -7.79 -17.91 11.84
C HIS A 166 -9.26 -17.92 11.37
N GLY A 167 -9.62 -17.02 10.43
CA GLY A 167 -10.97 -16.89 9.88
C GLY A 167 -11.77 -15.69 10.41
N PHE A 168 -11.24 -14.93 11.37
CA PHE A 168 -11.87 -13.68 11.82
C PHE A 168 -11.79 -12.59 10.75
N GLY A 169 -10.69 -12.51 9.99
CA GLY A 169 -10.47 -11.51 8.97
C GLY A 169 -11.51 -11.55 7.86
N THR A 170 -11.81 -12.72 7.32
CA THR A 170 -12.80 -12.88 6.25
C THR A 170 -14.23 -12.62 6.72
N LYS A 171 -14.57 -13.02 7.95
CA LYS A 171 -15.85 -12.67 8.59
C LYS A 171 -15.97 -11.16 8.82
N ASN A 172 -14.89 -10.50 9.21
CA ASN A 172 -14.88 -9.06 9.40
C ASN A 172 -15.07 -8.30 8.08
N ILE A 173 -14.40 -8.75 7.00
CA ILE A 173 -14.61 -8.22 5.64
C ILE A 173 -16.09 -8.35 5.26
N ALA A 174 -16.69 -9.52 5.43
CA ALA A 174 -18.10 -9.76 5.12
C ALA A 174 -19.02 -8.83 5.92
N ALA A 175 -18.87 -8.78 7.24
CA ALA A 175 -19.70 -7.97 8.12
C ALA A 175 -19.61 -6.46 7.80
N ILE A 176 -18.41 -5.96 7.51
CA ILE A 176 -18.25 -4.55 7.10
C ILE A 176 -18.91 -4.32 5.75
N THR A 177 -18.71 -5.21 4.79
CA THR A 177 -19.30 -5.09 3.45
C THR A 177 -20.83 -5.07 3.53
N ASP A 178 -21.43 -5.98 4.30
CA ASP A 178 -22.88 -6.03 4.53
C ASP A 178 -23.41 -4.72 5.18
N SER A 179 -22.61 -4.10 6.08
CA SER A 179 -22.99 -2.83 6.72
C SER A 179 -23.09 -1.66 5.75
N TYR A 180 -22.49 -1.76 4.57
CA TYR A 180 -22.59 -0.82 3.45
C TYR A 180 -23.53 -1.29 2.34
N HIS A 181 -24.32 -2.34 2.56
CA HIS A 181 -25.13 -2.98 1.53
C HIS A 181 -24.32 -3.36 0.28
N GLY A 182 -23.03 -3.66 0.50
CA GLY A 182 -22.11 -4.08 -0.53
C GLY A 182 -22.22 -5.56 -0.87
N GLN A 183 -21.34 -6.01 -1.74
CA GLN A 183 -21.23 -7.41 -2.12
C GLN A 183 -19.79 -7.88 -1.91
N PHE A 184 -19.62 -9.11 -1.46
CA PHE A 184 -18.30 -9.74 -1.35
C PHE A 184 -18.32 -11.13 -1.97
N GLN A 185 -17.16 -11.55 -2.42
CA GLN A 185 -16.93 -12.89 -2.94
C GLN A 185 -15.52 -13.35 -2.57
N PHE A 186 -15.42 -14.56 -2.05
CA PHE A 186 -14.17 -15.27 -1.87
C PHE A 186 -14.16 -16.47 -2.79
N PHE A 187 -13.11 -16.65 -3.56
CA PHE A 187 -12.99 -17.82 -4.43
C PHE A 187 -11.53 -18.21 -4.63
N ALA A 188 -11.33 -19.47 -4.95
CA ALA A 188 -10.03 -20.05 -5.26
C ALA A 188 -10.12 -20.74 -6.63
N LYS A 189 -9.21 -20.40 -7.53
CA LYS A 189 -9.13 -20.96 -8.85
C LYS A 189 -7.68 -20.95 -9.32
N ASP A 190 -7.22 -22.04 -9.94
CA ASP A 190 -5.89 -22.15 -10.54
C ASP A 190 -4.78 -21.74 -9.53
N GLU A 191 -4.86 -22.26 -8.30
CA GLU A 191 -3.94 -21.96 -7.18
C GLU A 191 -3.88 -20.47 -6.75
N ILE A 192 -4.82 -19.66 -7.22
CA ILE A 192 -4.99 -18.27 -6.83
C ILE A 192 -6.22 -18.12 -5.96
N PHE A 193 -6.05 -17.56 -4.76
CA PHE A 193 -7.13 -17.11 -3.90
C PHE A 193 -7.45 -15.66 -4.17
N THR A 194 -8.71 -15.34 -4.27
CA THR A 194 -9.17 -13.97 -4.55
C THR A 194 -10.26 -13.55 -3.57
N VAL A 195 -10.06 -12.37 -2.99
CA VAL A 195 -11.07 -11.60 -2.26
C VAL A 195 -11.55 -10.50 -3.19
N ARG A 196 -12.86 -10.40 -3.42
CA ARG A 196 -13.49 -9.31 -4.15
C ARG A 196 -14.58 -8.68 -3.30
N VAL A 197 -14.53 -7.37 -3.18
CA VAL A 197 -15.52 -6.56 -2.44
C VAL A 197 -15.99 -5.43 -3.34
N LEU A 198 -17.30 -5.18 -3.34
CA LEU A 198 -17.96 -4.07 -4.01
C LEU A 198 -18.71 -3.25 -2.98
N LEU A 199 -18.34 -1.99 -2.81
CA LEU A 199 -18.96 -1.07 -1.86
C LEU A 199 -19.64 0.06 -2.62
N PRO A 200 -20.97 0.25 -2.48
CA PRO A 200 -21.65 1.43 -2.98
C PRO A 200 -21.09 2.70 -2.33
N LEU A 201 -20.86 3.74 -3.12
CA LEU A 201 -20.35 5.05 -2.70
C LEU A 201 -21.50 6.08 -2.59
N VAL A 202 -22.74 5.63 -2.47
CA VAL A 202 -23.91 6.51 -2.25
C VAL A 202 -24.06 6.75 -0.76
N GLU A 203 -24.19 8.01 -0.38
CA GLU A 203 -24.62 8.37 0.97
C GLU A 203 -26.01 7.76 1.23
N THR A 204 -26.09 6.98 2.31
CA THR A 204 -27.37 6.42 2.82
C THR A 204 -28.02 7.42 3.75
#